data_009d2e2ce8abda6f9a6150a1b3eecb47
#
_entry.id   009d2e2ce8abda6f9a6150a1b3eecb47
#
_cell.length_a   1.000
_cell.length_b   1.000
_cell.length_c   1.000
_cell.angle_alpha   90.00
_cell.angle_beta   90.00
_cell.angle_gamma   90.00
#
_symmetry.space_group_name_H-M   'P 1'
#
loop_
_entity.id
_entity.type
_entity.pdbx_description
1 polymer ?
#
loop_
_entity_poly.entity_id
_entity_poly.type
_entity_poly.pdbx_seq_one_letter_code
_entity_poly.pdbx_strand_id
1 'polypeptide(L)'
;MRYRQGWKALNRLLHEDRSFSGNERNCAFLNCRGTGFADISSVSGFDFPDDSRAVTAVDWDFDGDLDLWMTARTAPRLRFLRNDSAANADWVAVKLSGNGKSTNRDAVGARVQLYLTDQPVPLIRRVHAGDAFLSQSSDWLHFGLGPDAVIEKLLVHWPGGAQESISGIEPGERYLVTQGVAAAKSWSPPPNRKSLSPSSPALPDPDPSARIVLSARLSPPPVYVQSENGITELPTDRLKGPLLINLWASWCAPCISELREWTAAESRIRSKGLRIHVLNADPEKPVAARRALAKLKFPFDADNTTSQTVRNLDLFQRSLLDRWLPMPVPGSFLLDRYGRVAVIYKGPVSVDQLLADVDLLDTAPKDWRDYSVPFPGQWIGPPPEVAPLRVNSQFVDHNEIAEGLTYLQRYSVVAEAIPGTNPKELADIHFIIGILLKERKEIEAAIQAFEKARTRNPEDFRILFELGSILINLTRFEEALTHLNAAQKINATDVQLKRSLGKAHYRYANS
;
A
#
# COMPACT_ATOMS: atom_id res chain seq x y z
N MET A 1 -16.52 -9.58 21.04
CA MET A 1 -15.36 -9.56 20.13
C MET A 1 -14.40 -8.49 20.62
N ARG A 2 -13.12 -8.81 20.87
CA ARG A 2 -12.15 -7.79 21.31
C ARG A 2 -11.86 -6.84 20.15
N TYR A 3 -11.73 -5.54 20.41
CA TYR A 3 -11.52 -4.49 19.40
C TYR A 3 -10.44 -4.85 18.36
N ARG A 4 -9.27 -5.35 18.80
CA ARG A 4 -8.19 -5.80 17.90
C ARG A 4 -8.60 -6.95 16.97
N GLN A 5 -9.45 -7.87 17.41
CA GLN A 5 -9.93 -8.98 16.58
C GLN A 5 -10.91 -8.49 15.52
N GLY A 6 -11.74 -7.49 15.87
CA GLY A 6 -12.61 -6.84 14.90
C GLY A 6 -11.84 -6.15 13.77
N TRP A 7 -10.78 -5.40 14.14
CA TRP A 7 -9.91 -4.76 13.14
C TRP A 7 -9.15 -5.77 12.25
N LYS A 8 -8.64 -6.85 12.83
CA LYS A 8 -8.01 -7.93 12.03
C LYS A 8 -8.98 -8.55 11.03
N ALA A 9 -10.21 -8.84 11.46
CA ALA A 9 -11.24 -9.39 10.58
C ALA A 9 -11.63 -8.41 9.46
N LEU A 10 -11.69 -7.11 9.77
CA LEU A 10 -11.99 -6.06 8.80
C LEU A 10 -10.86 -5.90 7.77
N ASN A 11 -9.60 -5.85 8.22
CA ASN A 11 -8.44 -5.77 7.33
C ASN A 11 -8.33 -7.00 6.43
N ARG A 12 -8.68 -8.18 6.94
CA ARG A 12 -8.70 -9.41 6.14
C ARG A 12 -9.56 -9.29 4.89
N LEU A 13 -10.71 -8.63 4.97
CA LEU A 13 -11.58 -8.42 3.82
C LEU A 13 -10.88 -7.62 2.70
N LEU A 14 -10.06 -6.63 3.05
CA LEU A 14 -9.29 -5.85 2.07
C LEU A 14 -8.20 -6.69 1.39
N HIS A 15 -7.56 -7.58 2.14
CA HIS A 15 -6.55 -8.49 1.58
C HIS A 15 -7.18 -9.54 0.66
N GLU A 16 -8.45 -9.90 0.90
CA GLU A 16 -9.24 -10.83 0.09
C GLU A 16 -9.94 -10.16 -1.10
N ASP A 17 -9.48 -8.97 -1.51
CA ASP A 17 -10.03 -8.18 -2.62
C ASP A 17 -11.48 -7.73 -2.43
N ARG A 18 -11.92 -7.64 -1.19
CA ARG A 18 -13.22 -7.07 -0.86
C ARG A 18 -13.11 -5.56 -0.67
N SER A 19 -14.12 -4.86 -1.10
CA SER A 19 -14.27 -3.41 -0.90
C SER A 19 -15.28 -3.13 0.20
N PHE A 20 -15.05 -2.04 0.97
CA PHE A 20 -16.08 -1.47 1.85
C PHE A 20 -17.10 -0.63 1.08
N SER A 21 -16.89 -0.47 -0.21
CA SER A 21 -17.70 0.33 -1.08
C SER A 21 -18.48 -0.55 -2.05
N GLY A 22 -19.72 -0.19 -2.28
CA GLY A 22 -20.62 -0.83 -3.23
C GLY A 22 -20.63 -0.14 -4.61
N ASN A 23 -19.60 0.63 -4.96
CA ASN A 23 -19.59 1.49 -6.15
C ASN A 23 -20.73 2.54 -6.09
N GLU A 24 -20.83 3.21 -4.94
CA GLU A 24 -21.82 4.25 -4.73
C GLU A 24 -21.66 5.35 -5.78
N ARG A 25 -22.79 5.69 -6.39
CA ARG A 25 -22.85 6.72 -7.41
C ARG A 25 -22.81 8.11 -6.75
N ASN A 26 -22.20 9.05 -7.45
CA ASN A 26 -22.21 10.44 -7.02
C ASN A 26 -23.62 11.02 -7.23
N CYS A 27 -24.01 11.91 -6.31
CA CYS A 27 -25.31 12.58 -6.35
C CYS A 27 -25.12 14.08 -6.44
N ALA A 28 -25.93 14.72 -7.28
CA ALA A 28 -26.03 16.17 -7.40
C ALA A 28 -27.48 16.61 -7.13
N PHE A 29 -27.66 17.52 -6.19
CA PHE A 29 -28.97 18.04 -5.79
C PHE A 29 -29.06 19.53 -6.03
N LEU A 30 -30.05 19.94 -6.82
CA LEU A 30 -30.37 21.35 -7.05
C LEU A 30 -31.31 21.85 -5.94
N ASN A 31 -30.91 22.93 -5.26
CA ASN A 31 -31.77 23.60 -4.30
C ASN A 31 -32.88 24.39 -5.03
N CYS A 32 -34.14 23.99 -4.86
CA CYS A 32 -35.30 24.62 -5.44
C CYS A 32 -35.75 25.85 -4.61
N ARG A 33 -34.88 26.84 -4.47
CA ARG A 33 -35.17 28.10 -3.76
C ARG A 33 -35.66 27.91 -2.31
N GLY A 34 -35.11 26.90 -1.63
CA GLY A 34 -35.47 26.59 -0.24
C GLY A 34 -36.75 25.82 -0.04
N THR A 35 -37.47 25.45 -1.11
CA THR A 35 -38.70 24.62 -1.02
C THR A 35 -38.40 23.10 -1.04
N GLY A 36 -37.20 22.72 -1.43
CA GLY A 36 -36.75 21.32 -1.51
C GLY A 36 -35.48 21.20 -2.35
N PHE A 37 -35.08 19.95 -2.59
CA PHE A 37 -33.96 19.61 -3.46
C PHE A 37 -34.44 18.68 -4.58
N ALA A 38 -34.08 19.00 -5.81
CA ALA A 38 -34.29 18.13 -6.96
C ALA A 38 -33.01 17.31 -7.22
N ASP A 39 -33.15 16.01 -7.39
CA ASP A 39 -32.03 15.16 -7.82
C ASP A 39 -31.79 15.39 -9.31
N ILE A 40 -30.62 15.94 -9.64
CA ILE A 40 -30.17 16.20 -11.00
C ILE A 40 -28.95 15.34 -11.38
N SER A 41 -28.64 14.31 -10.62
CA SER A 41 -27.44 13.48 -10.77
C SER A 41 -27.26 12.98 -12.20
N SER A 42 -28.29 12.41 -12.80
CA SER A 42 -28.24 11.81 -14.14
C SER A 42 -28.09 12.79 -15.31
N VAL A 43 -28.44 14.07 -15.07
CA VAL A 43 -28.38 15.13 -16.12
C VAL A 43 -27.24 16.10 -15.92
N SER A 44 -26.60 16.07 -14.76
CA SER A 44 -25.50 16.99 -14.41
C SER A 44 -24.14 16.56 -14.95
N GLY A 45 -24.02 15.35 -15.50
CA GLY A 45 -22.73 14.76 -15.85
C GLY A 45 -21.90 14.31 -14.63
N PHE A 46 -22.48 14.30 -13.41
CA PHE A 46 -21.80 14.02 -12.15
C PHE A 46 -21.96 12.57 -11.68
N ASP A 47 -22.87 11.81 -12.28
CA ASP A 47 -23.31 10.48 -11.87
C ASP A 47 -22.30 9.37 -12.25
N PHE A 48 -21.20 9.26 -11.50
CA PHE A 48 -20.18 8.23 -11.67
C PHE A 48 -20.22 7.22 -10.53
N PRO A 49 -20.02 5.92 -10.79
CA PRO A 49 -19.94 4.86 -9.79
C PRO A 49 -18.50 4.71 -9.26
N ASP A 50 -17.81 5.81 -8.98
CA ASP A 50 -16.36 5.84 -8.73
C ASP A 50 -16.00 5.68 -7.25
N ASP A 51 -16.98 5.54 -6.36
CA ASP A 51 -16.69 5.50 -4.93
C ASP A 51 -15.89 6.75 -4.49
N SER A 52 -16.45 7.92 -4.78
CA SER A 52 -15.78 9.21 -4.56
C SER A 52 -15.55 9.50 -3.08
N ARG A 53 -14.48 10.25 -2.77
CA ARG A 53 -14.06 10.55 -1.41
C ARG A 53 -14.02 12.04 -1.11
N ALA A 54 -13.50 12.81 -2.04
CA ALA A 54 -13.37 14.23 -1.84
C ALA A 54 -13.79 14.98 -3.09
N VAL A 55 -14.35 16.15 -2.91
CA VAL A 55 -14.70 17.09 -3.97
C VAL A 55 -14.20 18.47 -3.58
N THR A 56 -13.74 19.25 -4.54
CA THR A 56 -13.37 20.65 -4.36
C THR A 56 -13.85 21.47 -5.55
N ALA A 57 -14.30 22.67 -5.28
CA ALA A 57 -14.77 23.62 -6.28
C ALA A 57 -13.71 24.70 -6.53
N VAL A 58 -13.42 24.97 -7.78
CA VAL A 58 -12.48 26.00 -8.21
C VAL A 58 -12.84 26.46 -9.61
N ASP A 59 -12.77 27.75 -9.87
CA ASP A 59 -12.80 28.28 -11.22
C ASP A 59 -11.40 28.09 -11.84
N TRP A 60 -11.22 26.97 -12.54
CA TRP A 60 -9.89 26.49 -12.98
C TRP A 60 -9.37 27.24 -14.20
N ASP A 61 -10.24 27.48 -15.15
CA ASP A 61 -9.88 28.20 -16.38
C ASP A 61 -10.21 29.69 -16.36
N PHE A 62 -10.71 30.16 -15.22
CA PHE A 62 -11.03 31.55 -14.94
C PHE A 62 -12.11 32.14 -15.87
N ASP A 63 -13.05 31.34 -16.30
CA ASP A 63 -14.16 31.77 -17.13
C ASP A 63 -15.34 32.33 -16.32
N GLY A 64 -15.31 32.13 -15.00
CA GLY A 64 -16.28 32.71 -14.06
C GLY A 64 -17.27 31.75 -13.49
N ASP A 65 -17.22 30.48 -13.90
CA ASP A 65 -18.01 29.45 -13.26
C ASP A 65 -17.12 28.46 -12.45
N LEU A 66 -17.75 27.63 -11.65
CA LEU A 66 -17.00 26.73 -10.77
C LEU A 66 -16.91 25.34 -11.37
N ASP A 67 -15.69 24.88 -11.54
CA ASP A 67 -15.33 23.51 -11.90
C ASP A 67 -15.16 22.63 -10.66
N LEU A 68 -15.17 21.31 -10.86
CA LEU A 68 -15.01 20.36 -9.77
C LEU A 68 -13.82 19.42 -9.99
N TRP A 69 -12.98 19.32 -8.97
CA TRP A 69 -12.02 18.23 -8.85
C TRP A 69 -12.55 17.20 -7.88
N MET A 70 -12.48 15.95 -8.25
CA MET A 70 -12.94 14.83 -7.44
C MET A 70 -11.88 13.76 -7.32
N THR A 71 -11.72 13.21 -6.10
CA THR A 71 -10.92 12.02 -5.89
C THR A 71 -11.82 10.82 -5.65
N ALA A 72 -11.41 9.67 -6.17
CA ALA A 72 -12.11 8.42 -5.98
C ALA A 72 -11.19 7.33 -5.42
N ARG A 73 -11.78 6.34 -4.78
CA ARG A 73 -11.07 5.17 -4.27
C ARG A 73 -10.76 4.19 -5.38
N THR A 74 -11.68 4.07 -6.34
CA THR A 74 -11.52 3.26 -7.54
C THR A 74 -10.91 4.06 -8.68
N ALA A 75 -10.58 3.44 -9.78
CA ALA A 75 -10.13 4.14 -10.99
C ALA A 75 -11.33 4.67 -11.79
N PRO A 76 -11.19 5.87 -12.40
CA PRO A 76 -10.05 6.79 -12.30
C PRO A 76 -10.01 7.48 -10.93
N ARG A 77 -8.81 7.57 -10.34
CA ARG A 77 -8.65 8.11 -8.97
C ARG A 77 -8.81 9.63 -8.88
N LEU A 78 -8.76 10.31 -9.99
CA LEU A 78 -8.91 11.75 -10.09
C LEU A 78 -9.76 12.09 -11.31
N ARG A 79 -10.79 12.93 -11.11
CA ARG A 79 -11.61 13.52 -12.18
C ARG A 79 -11.57 15.03 -12.05
N PHE A 80 -11.48 15.67 -13.20
CA PHE A 80 -11.76 17.07 -13.38
C PHE A 80 -13.05 17.19 -14.20
N LEU A 81 -14.03 17.87 -13.66
CA LEU A 81 -15.31 18.15 -14.32
C LEU A 81 -15.38 19.65 -14.59
N ARG A 82 -15.18 20.02 -15.85
CA ARG A 82 -15.32 21.40 -16.25
C ARG A 82 -16.79 21.75 -16.39
N ASN A 83 -17.16 22.88 -15.87
CA ASN A 83 -18.48 23.44 -16.04
C ASN A 83 -18.53 24.20 -17.36
N ASP A 84 -19.26 23.70 -18.34
CA ASP A 84 -19.47 24.34 -19.63
C ASP A 84 -20.93 24.81 -19.77
N SER A 85 -21.63 25.02 -18.66
CA SER A 85 -23.02 25.48 -18.69
C SER A 85 -23.05 26.92 -19.21
N ALA A 86 -23.67 27.11 -20.36
CA ALA A 86 -23.86 28.42 -20.95
C ALA A 86 -24.90 29.22 -20.13
N ALA A 87 -24.51 29.69 -18.97
CA ALA A 87 -25.34 30.60 -18.17
C ALA A 87 -24.93 32.04 -18.48
N ASN A 88 -25.82 32.83 -19.08
CA ASN A 88 -25.70 34.28 -19.12
C ASN A 88 -25.99 34.87 -17.72
N ALA A 89 -25.26 34.37 -16.72
CA ALA A 89 -25.44 34.79 -15.34
C ALA A 89 -24.20 35.51 -14.87
N ASP A 90 -24.42 36.69 -14.28
CA ASP A 90 -23.36 37.47 -13.67
C ASP A 90 -22.79 36.73 -12.45
N TRP A 91 -21.53 36.97 -12.19
CA TRP A 91 -20.82 36.44 -11.04
C TRP A 91 -19.83 37.47 -10.48
N VAL A 92 -19.37 37.29 -9.27
CA VAL A 92 -18.20 37.98 -8.73
C VAL A 92 -17.44 37.06 -7.79
N ALA A 93 -16.11 37.17 -7.79
CA ALA A 93 -15.29 36.45 -6.85
C ALA A 93 -14.40 37.38 -6.03
N VAL A 94 -14.34 37.17 -4.72
CA VAL A 94 -13.50 37.98 -3.84
C VAL A 94 -12.58 37.09 -3.03
N LYS A 95 -11.32 37.50 -2.91
CA LYS A 95 -10.33 36.87 -2.03
C LYS A 95 -9.94 37.85 -0.94
N LEU A 96 -10.00 37.37 0.32
CA LEU A 96 -9.73 38.20 1.48
C LEU A 96 -8.29 38.10 1.96
N SER A 97 -7.72 39.16 2.44
CA SER A 97 -6.44 39.20 3.12
C SER A 97 -6.58 39.95 4.46
N GLY A 98 -6.34 39.23 5.54
CA GLY A 98 -6.34 39.82 6.89
C GLY A 98 -5.06 40.59 7.20
N ASN A 99 -5.08 41.42 8.23
CA ASN A 99 -3.95 42.27 8.62
C ASN A 99 -2.82 41.57 9.36
N GLY A 100 -2.93 40.23 9.60
CA GLY A 100 -1.94 39.42 10.30
C GLY A 100 -1.80 39.73 11.81
N LYS A 101 -2.69 40.56 12.39
CA LYS A 101 -2.68 40.93 13.80
C LYS A 101 -4.00 40.56 14.50
N SER A 102 -5.09 41.25 14.23
CA SER A 102 -6.42 40.95 14.74
C SER A 102 -7.15 39.89 13.90
N THR A 103 -6.72 39.70 12.66
CA THR A 103 -7.23 38.70 11.71
C THR A 103 -6.03 37.95 11.12
N ASN A 104 -6.11 36.64 11.01
CA ASN A 104 -5.08 35.87 10.33
C ASN A 104 -4.94 36.29 8.86
N ARG A 105 -3.75 36.12 8.26
CA ARG A 105 -3.43 36.57 6.90
C ARG A 105 -4.44 36.08 5.86
N ASP A 106 -4.85 34.84 5.93
CA ASP A 106 -5.72 34.21 4.95
C ASP A 106 -7.21 34.39 5.29
N ALA A 107 -7.51 35.25 6.25
CA ALA A 107 -8.85 35.67 6.70
C ALA A 107 -9.78 34.49 7.07
N VAL A 108 -9.22 33.31 7.43
CA VAL A 108 -10.01 32.12 7.84
C VAL A 108 -10.95 32.51 8.99
N GLY A 109 -12.25 32.23 8.82
CA GLY A 109 -13.32 32.61 9.74
C GLY A 109 -14.07 33.93 9.35
N ALA A 110 -13.58 34.67 8.36
CA ALA A 110 -14.29 35.85 7.86
C ALA A 110 -15.60 35.45 7.18
N ARG A 111 -16.61 36.32 7.32
CA ARG A 111 -17.92 36.20 6.67
C ARG A 111 -18.14 37.40 5.75
N VAL A 112 -18.47 37.12 4.50
CA VAL A 112 -18.81 38.12 3.49
C VAL A 112 -20.30 38.09 3.22
N GLN A 113 -20.92 39.25 3.17
CA GLN A 113 -22.29 39.48 2.79
C GLN A 113 -22.31 40.38 1.57
N LEU A 114 -22.85 39.89 0.46
CA LEU A 114 -23.04 40.64 -0.77
C LEU A 114 -24.54 41.03 -0.89
N TYR A 115 -24.82 42.30 -1.02
CA TYR A 115 -26.17 42.84 -1.16
C TYR A 115 -26.40 43.18 -2.62
N LEU A 116 -27.51 42.72 -3.17
CA LEU A 116 -28.00 43.06 -4.49
C LEU A 116 -29.23 43.99 -4.37
N THR A 117 -29.40 44.89 -5.33
CA THR A 117 -30.46 45.93 -5.27
C THR A 117 -31.86 45.31 -5.27
N ASP A 118 -32.05 44.20 -5.95
CA ASP A 118 -33.34 43.54 -6.12
C ASP A 118 -33.61 42.38 -5.15
N GLN A 119 -32.65 42.08 -4.25
CA GLN A 119 -32.74 40.95 -3.32
C GLN A 119 -32.70 41.44 -1.86
N PRO A 120 -33.76 41.17 -1.07
CA PRO A 120 -33.82 41.63 0.31
C PRO A 120 -32.87 40.88 1.27
N VAL A 121 -32.36 39.70 0.85
CA VAL A 121 -31.47 38.87 1.65
C VAL A 121 -30.11 38.82 1.00
N PRO A 122 -29.02 39.13 1.72
CA PRO A 122 -27.69 39.12 1.15
C PRO A 122 -27.22 37.68 0.85
N LEU A 123 -26.42 37.54 -0.19
CA LEU A 123 -25.64 36.32 -0.44
C LEU A 123 -24.50 36.23 0.58
N ILE A 124 -24.32 35.08 1.20
CA ILE A 124 -23.34 34.91 2.28
C ILE A 124 -22.31 33.83 1.87
N ARG A 125 -21.04 34.19 2.09
CA ARG A 125 -19.91 33.24 2.00
C ARG A 125 -19.01 33.37 3.21
N ARG A 126 -18.28 32.32 3.52
CA ARG A 126 -17.30 32.31 4.62
C ARG A 126 -15.99 31.71 4.14
N VAL A 127 -14.89 32.23 4.69
CA VAL A 127 -13.57 31.65 4.47
C VAL A 127 -13.36 30.47 5.44
N HIS A 128 -13.17 29.30 4.92
CA HIS A 128 -12.95 28.06 5.67
C HIS A 128 -11.51 27.57 5.51
N ALA A 129 -10.99 26.87 6.50
CA ALA A 129 -9.70 26.15 6.43
C ALA A 129 -9.89 24.68 6.01
N GLY A 130 -10.94 24.38 5.28
CA GLY A 130 -11.36 23.06 4.85
C GLY A 130 -12.89 23.06 4.80
N ASP A 131 -13.48 22.56 3.73
CA ASP A 131 -14.90 22.62 3.48
C ASP A 131 -15.54 21.29 3.09
N ALA A 132 -14.72 20.22 2.93
CA ALA A 132 -15.19 18.89 2.66
C ALA A 132 -14.23 17.83 3.25
N PHE A 133 -14.56 16.55 3.09
CA PHE A 133 -13.72 15.46 3.60
C PHE A 133 -12.38 15.39 2.87
N LEU A 134 -11.30 15.66 3.59
CA LEU A 134 -9.91 15.66 3.08
C LEU A 134 -9.69 16.56 1.86
N SER A 135 -10.48 17.63 1.73
CA SER A 135 -10.35 18.61 0.65
C SER A 135 -10.63 20.03 1.13
N GLN A 136 -10.22 20.97 0.31
CA GLN A 136 -10.49 22.38 0.46
C GLN A 136 -10.72 22.97 -0.93
N SER A 137 -11.86 23.67 -1.09
CA SER A 137 -12.15 24.45 -2.28
C SER A 137 -11.28 25.69 -2.37
N SER A 138 -11.34 26.40 -3.48
CA SER A 138 -10.63 27.66 -3.67
C SER A 138 -10.93 28.65 -2.52
N ASP A 139 -9.95 29.43 -2.13
CA ASP A 139 -10.09 30.53 -1.18
C ASP A 139 -10.71 31.79 -1.81
N TRP A 140 -11.05 31.75 -3.09
CA TRP A 140 -11.90 32.68 -3.75
C TRP A 140 -13.36 32.45 -3.36
N LEU A 141 -14.00 33.46 -2.73
CA LEU A 141 -15.43 33.43 -2.40
C LEU A 141 -16.20 33.79 -3.64
N HIS A 142 -16.76 32.81 -4.30
CA HIS A 142 -17.52 32.95 -5.54
C HIS A 142 -19.01 33.18 -5.23
N PHE A 143 -19.60 34.17 -5.90
CA PHE A 143 -21.03 34.53 -5.84
C PHE A 143 -21.60 34.49 -7.26
N GLY A 144 -22.51 33.57 -7.53
CA GLY A 144 -23.38 33.65 -8.70
C GLY A 144 -24.51 34.64 -8.42
N LEU A 145 -24.70 35.57 -9.31
CA LEU A 145 -25.59 36.72 -9.07
C LEU A 145 -26.93 36.62 -9.79
N GLY A 146 -26.99 35.87 -10.88
CA GLY A 146 -28.07 35.86 -11.84
C GLY A 146 -27.88 36.94 -12.93
N PRO A 147 -28.77 37.01 -13.92
CA PRO A 147 -28.63 37.98 -15.02
C PRO A 147 -28.88 39.39 -14.55
N ASP A 148 -28.18 40.36 -15.15
CA ASP A 148 -28.35 41.79 -14.95
C ASP A 148 -28.24 42.24 -13.49
N ALA A 149 -27.43 41.57 -12.67
CA ALA A 149 -27.34 41.84 -11.25
C ALA A 149 -26.62 43.17 -10.93
N VAL A 150 -27.20 43.98 -10.03
CA VAL A 150 -26.59 45.20 -9.55
C VAL A 150 -26.15 45.02 -8.09
N ILE A 151 -24.85 45.12 -7.85
CA ILE A 151 -24.27 45.03 -6.51
C ILE A 151 -24.46 46.34 -5.78
N GLU A 152 -25.18 46.32 -4.66
CA GLU A 152 -25.36 47.46 -3.80
C GLU A 152 -24.14 47.71 -2.90
N LYS A 153 -23.68 46.65 -2.20
CA LYS A 153 -22.52 46.70 -1.30
C LYS A 153 -21.99 45.33 -0.96
N LEU A 154 -20.71 45.27 -0.59
CA LEU A 154 -20.08 44.10 0.03
C LEU A 154 -19.71 44.47 1.48
N LEU A 155 -20.14 43.65 2.45
CA LEU A 155 -19.81 43.79 3.86
C LEU A 155 -18.97 42.61 4.34
N VAL A 156 -17.81 42.91 4.88
CA VAL A 156 -16.91 41.90 5.43
C VAL A 156 -16.91 41.95 6.96
N HIS A 157 -17.19 40.79 7.58
CA HIS A 157 -17.04 40.59 9.02
C HIS A 157 -15.74 39.82 9.26
N TRP A 158 -14.76 40.50 9.79
CA TRP A 158 -13.46 39.94 10.07
C TRP A 158 -13.45 39.14 11.39
N PRO A 159 -12.64 38.04 11.52
CA PRO A 159 -12.56 37.25 12.74
C PRO A 159 -12.24 38.06 14.00
N GLY A 160 -11.49 39.16 13.87
CA GLY A 160 -11.17 40.08 14.97
C GLY A 160 -12.31 40.98 15.40
N GLY A 161 -13.54 40.81 14.87
CA GLY A 161 -14.73 41.57 15.22
C GLY A 161 -14.98 42.87 14.42
N ALA A 162 -14.02 43.30 13.61
CA ALA A 162 -14.20 44.47 12.73
C ALA A 162 -15.19 44.15 11.60
N GLN A 163 -15.97 45.17 11.21
CA GLN A 163 -16.85 45.10 10.04
C GLN A 163 -16.46 46.24 9.09
N GLU A 164 -16.35 45.90 7.81
CA GLU A 164 -15.93 46.86 6.79
C GLU A 164 -16.83 46.76 5.56
N SER A 165 -17.30 47.90 5.07
CA SER A 165 -18.01 48.02 3.80
C SER A 165 -17.00 48.28 2.70
N ILE A 166 -17.00 47.45 1.67
CA ILE A 166 -16.06 47.50 0.57
C ILE A 166 -16.76 48.03 -0.67
N SER A 167 -16.13 49.01 -1.32
CA SER A 167 -16.60 49.65 -2.55
C SER A 167 -15.80 49.17 -3.77
N GLY A 168 -16.32 49.54 -4.96
CA GLY A 168 -15.64 49.26 -6.24
C GLY A 168 -15.71 47.79 -6.66
N ILE A 169 -16.83 47.15 -6.39
CA ILE A 169 -17.11 45.75 -6.78
C ILE A 169 -18.18 45.78 -7.88
N GLU A 170 -17.85 45.24 -9.03
CA GLU A 170 -18.73 45.09 -10.18
C GLU A 170 -18.88 43.62 -10.57
N PRO A 171 -20.00 43.21 -11.19
CA PRO A 171 -20.15 41.86 -11.72
C PRO A 171 -19.11 41.51 -12.81
N GLY A 172 -18.82 40.24 -12.98
CA GLY A 172 -17.92 39.73 -14.00
C GLY A 172 -16.42 39.79 -13.65
N GLU A 173 -16.08 40.19 -12.45
CA GLU A 173 -14.70 40.49 -12.06
C GLU A 173 -14.25 39.76 -10.79
N ARG A 174 -12.92 39.73 -10.58
CA ARG A 174 -12.27 39.18 -9.38
C ARG A 174 -11.61 40.32 -8.59
N TYR A 175 -11.73 40.26 -7.27
CA TYR A 175 -11.22 41.32 -6.40
C TYR A 175 -10.40 40.75 -5.23
N LEU A 176 -9.28 41.41 -4.92
CA LEU A 176 -8.58 41.30 -3.67
C LEU A 176 -9.09 42.32 -2.67
N VAL A 177 -9.56 41.88 -1.52
CA VAL A 177 -10.08 42.70 -0.43
C VAL A 177 -9.13 42.59 0.76
N THR A 178 -8.49 43.67 1.12
CA THR A 178 -7.52 43.72 2.23
C THR A 178 -8.15 44.44 3.44
N GLN A 179 -8.04 43.85 4.61
CA GLN A 179 -8.54 44.43 5.85
C GLN A 179 -7.94 45.84 6.11
N GLY A 180 -8.78 46.82 6.39
CA GLY A 180 -8.39 48.20 6.59
C GLY A 180 -8.35 49.04 5.30
N VAL A 181 -8.70 48.45 4.13
CA VAL A 181 -8.77 49.14 2.85
C VAL A 181 -10.22 49.12 2.34
N ALA A 182 -10.83 50.29 2.22
CA ALA A 182 -12.24 50.43 1.88
C ALA A 182 -12.58 50.08 0.41
N ALA A 183 -11.60 50.12 -0.49
CA ALA A 183 -11.80 49.80 -1.91
C ALA A 183 -11.19 48.44 -2.27
N ALA A 184 -11.93 47.64 -3.01
CA ALA A 184 -11.43 46.37 -3.55
C ALA A 184 -10.44 46.67 -4.69
N LYS A 185 -9.44 45.78 -4.84
CA LYS A 185 -8.46 45.81 -5.93
C LYS A 185 -8.81 44.77 -6.96
N SER A 186 -9.10 45.15 -8.21
CA SER A 186 -9.32 44.21 -9.30
C SER A 186 -8.09 43.29 -9.48
N TRP A 187 -8.34 42.03 -9.77
CA TRP A 187 -7.34 41.02 -10.03
C TRP A 187 -7.61 40.32 -11.35
N SER A 188 -6.59 40.18 -12.15
CA SER A 188 -6.65 39.46 -13.42
C SER A 188 -5.87 38.17 -13.36
N PRO A 189 -6.39 37.10 -14.00
CA PRO A 189 -5.69 35.82 -14.04
C PRO A 189 -4.39 35.90 -14.84
N PRO A 190 -3.41 34.99 -14.55
CA PRO A 190 -2.17 34.94 -15.30
C PRO A 190 -2.41 34.65 -16.78
N PRO A 191 -1.58 35.22 -17.70
CA PRO A 191 -1.77 35.08 -19.14
C PRO A 191 -1.56 33.65 -19.67
N ASN A 192 -0.74 32.86 -18.99
CA ASN A 192 -0.41 31.47 -19.39
C ASN A 192 -1.30 30.48 -18.64
N ARG A 193 -2.54 30.37 -19.00
CA ARG A 193 -3.48 29.38 -18.46
C ARG A 193 -3.28 28.02 -19.15
N LYS A 194 -3.27 26.95 -18.36
CA LYS A 194 -3.30 25.60 -18.90
C LYS A 194 -4.75 25.16 -19.07
N SER A 195 -5.20 25.04 -20.29
CA SER A 195 -6.46 24.37 -20.61
C SER A 195 -6.26 22.87 -20.53
N LEU A 196 -7.20 22.17 -19.92
CA LEU A 196 -7.27 20.72 -19.92
C LEU A 196 -8.20 20.28 -21.04
N SER A 197 -7.69 19.42 -21.91
CA SER A 197 -8.53 18.82 -22.96
C SER A 197 -9.42 17.73 -22.38
N PRO A 198 -10.65 17.58 -22.86
CA PRO A 198 -11.49 16.45 -22.50
C PRO A 198 -10.74 15.14 -22.73
N SER A 199 -10.73 14.28 -21.73
CA SER A 199 -10.20 12.93 -21.86
C SER A 199 -11.33 11.94 -21.62
N SER A 200 -11.44 10.91 -22.46
CA SER A 200 -12.20 9.72 -22.14
C SER A 200 -11.21 8.71 -21.54
N PRO A 201 -11.16 8.53 -20.24
CA PRO A 201 -10.32 7.49 -19.66
C PRO A 201 -10.95 6.16 -20.03
N ALA A 202 -10.55 5.59 -21.16
CA ALA A 202 -10.75 4.18 -21.38
C ALA A 202 -9.95 3.46 -20.29
N LEU A 203 -10.64 2.82 -19.37
CA LEU A 203 -9.98 1.87 -18.47
C LEU A 203 -9.33 0.82 -19.39
N PRO A 204 -8.06 0.48 -19.19
CA PRO A 204 -7.46 -0.61 -19.93
C PRO A 204 -8.30 -1.86 -19.73
N ASP A 205 -8.43 -2.66 -20.78
CA ASP A 205 -9.08 -3.96 -20.69
C ASP A 205 -8.44 -4.75 -19.51
N PRO A 206 -9.26 -5.48 -18.75
CA PRO A 206 -8.72 -6.30 -17.65
C PRO A 206 -7.70 -7.28 -18.21
N ASP A 207 -6.44 -7.05 -17.95
CA ASP A 207 -5.39 -8.03 -18.25
C ASP A 207 -5.43 -9.11 -17.14
N PRO A 208 -5.67 -10.38 -17.47
CA PRO A 208 -5.65 -11.46 -16.51
C PRO A 208 -4.24 -11.77 -15.99
N SER A 209 -3.22 -11.13 -16.57
CA SER A 209 -1.82 -11.28 -16.16
C SER A 209 -1.33 -10.07 -15.35
N ALA A 210 -0.38 -10.31 -14.47
CA ALA A 210 0.30 -9.25 -13.75
C ALA A 210 1.80 -9.53 -13.66
N ARG A 211 2.60 -8.52 -13.99
CA ARG A 211 4.04 -8.47 -13.78
C ARG A 211 4.33 -7.56 -12.58
N ILE A 212 4.96 -8.12 -11.54
CA ILE A 212 5.20 -7.40 -10.29
C ILE A 212 6.70 -7.44 -9.98
N VAL A 213 7.38 -6.32 -10.19
CA VAL A 213 8.78 -6.13 -9.80
C VAL A 213 8.84 -5.76 -8.33
N LEU A 214 9.63 -6.48 -7.55
CA LEU A 214 9.74 -6.28 -6.11
C LEU A 214 10.77 -5.21 -5.79
N SER A 215 10.38 -4.20 -5.02
CA SER A 215 11.30 -3.19 -4.47
C SER A 215 12.16 -3.72 -3.31
N ALA A 216 11.77 -4.84 -2.71
CA ALA A 216 12.53 -5.56 -1.69
C ALA A 216 12.53 -7.05 -2.04
N ARG A 217 13.72 -7.65 -2.13
CA ARG A 217 13.87 -9.04 -2.58
C ARG A 217 14.12 -9.98 -1.41
N LEU A 218 13.32 -11.04 -1.32
CA LEU A 218 13.42 -12.10 -0.32
C LEU A 218 13.63 -13.47 -0.98
N SER A 219 14.35 -14.34 -0.30
CA SER A 219 14.42 -15.76 -0.72
C SER A 219 13.06 -16.43 -0.52
N PRO A 220 12.63 -17.29 -1.46
CA PRO A 220 11.40 -18.05 -1.29
C PRO A 220 11.55 -19.10 -0.17
N PRO A 221 10.45 -19.66 0.34
CA PRO A 221 10.49 -20.83 1.19
C PRO A 221 11.11 -22.01 0.43
N PRO A 222 11.53 -23.09 1.14
CA PRO A 222 12.04 -24.31 0.50
C PRO A 222 11.08 -24.83 -0.56
N VAL A 223 11.62 -25.12 -1.74
CA VAL A 223 10.88 -25.66 -2.89
C VAL A 223 11.17 -27.15 -2.98
N TYR A 224 10.21 -27.98 -2.60
CA TYR A 224 10.34 -29.42 -2.69
C TYR A 224 9.75 -29.94 -3.99
N VAL A 225 10.50 -30.75 -4.68
CA VAL A 225 10.11 -31.41 -5.93
C VAL A 225 10.03 -32.91 -5.71
N GLN A 226 9.11 -33.58 -6.41
CA GLN A 226 8.90 -34.99 -6.36
C GLN A 226 9.42 -35.63 -7.65
N SER A 227 10.51 -36.40 -7.54
CA SER A 227 11.08 -37.20 -8.60
C SER A 227 10.81 -38.69 -8.38
N GLU A 228 11.27 -39.53 -9.29
CA GLU A 228 11.19 -40.99 -9.14
C GLU A 228 12.00 -41.50 -7.93
N ASN A 229 13.03 -40.77 -7.52
CA ASN A 229 13.88 -41.06 -6.37
C ASN A 229 13.38 -40.53 -5.03
N GLY A 230 12.17 -39.96 -4.98
CA GLY A 230 11.56 -39.39 -3.80
C GLY A 230 11.47 -37.87 -3.84
N ILE A 231 11.22 -37.28 -2.68
CA ILE A 231 11.13 -35.84 -2.52
C ILE A 231 12.51 -35.26 -2.25
N THR A 232 12.92 -34.28 -3.05
CA THR A 232 14.18 -33.56 -2.90
C THR A 232 13.92 -32.06 -2.89
N GLU A 233 14.83 -31.31 -2.31
CA GLU A 233 14.76 -29.86 -2.33
C GLU A 233 15.44 -29.32 -3.59
N LEU A 234 14.74 -28.40 -4.31
CA LEU A 234 15.34 -27.67 -5.40
C LEU A 234 16.27 -26.58 -4.81
N PRO A 235 17.58 -26.59 -5.15
CA PRO A 235 18.49 -25.55 -4.67
C PRO A 235 18.08 -24.18 -5.23
N THR A 236 17.66 -23.29 -4.35
CA THR A 236 17.31 -21.90 -4.70
C THR A 236 18.31 -20.87 -4.15
N ASP A 237 19.26 -21.30 -3.33
CA ASP A 237 20.35 -20.51 -2.80
C ASP A 237 21.64 -20.69 -3.64
N ARG A 238 22.50 -19.66 -3.65
CA ARG A 238 23.81 -19.69 -4.33
C ARG A 238 23.75 -20.17 -5.78
N LEU A 239 22.83 -19.57 -6.53
CA LEU A 239 22.62 -19.92 -7.94
C LEU A 239 23.82 -19.48 -8.79
N LYS A 240 24.15 -20.27 -9.83
CA LYS A 240 25.17 -19.89 -10.82
C LYS A 240 24.72 -18.77 -11.76
N GLY A 241 23.43 -18.45 -11.77
CA GLY A 241 22.78 -17.42 -12.58
C GLY A 241 21.31 -17.28 -12.19
N PRO A 242 20.54 -16.43 -12.88
CA PRO A 242 19.12 -16.27 -12.62
C PRO A 242 18.33 -17.56 -12.82
N LEU A 243 17.28 -17.74 -12.02
CA LEU A 243 16.38 -18.89 -12.08
C LEU A 243 14.93 -18.43 -12.17
N LEU A 244 14.19 -18.95 -13.15
CA LEU A 244 12.75 -18.87 -13.21
C LEU A 244 12.14 -20.15 -12.66
N ILE A 245 11.34 -20.04 -11.60
CA ILE A 245 10.48 -21.12 -11.12
C ILE A 245 9.08 -20.83 -11.64
N ASN A 246 8.52 -21.74 -12.43
CA ASN A 246 7.19 -21.60 -13.01
C ASN A 246 6.26 -22.71 -12.50
N LEU A 247 5.10 -22.32 -12.02
CA LEU A 247 4.00 -23.22 -11.68
C LEU A 247 3.07 -23.35 -12.89
N TRP A 248 2.88 -24.58 -13.37
CA TRP A 248 2.03 -24.87 -14.51
C TRP A 248 1.19 -26.14 -14.30
N ALA A 249 0.24 -26.40 -15.18
CA ALA A 249 -0.54 -27.64 -15.15
C ALA A 249 -0.84 -28.12 -16.59
N SER A 250 -0.94 -29.43 -16.76
CA SER A 250 -1.15 -30.06 -18.07
C SER A 250 -2.51 -29.71 -18.74
N TRP A 251 -3.49 -29.32 -17.95
CA TRP A 251 -4.82 -28.89 -18.42
C TRP A 251 -4.91 -27.37 -18.67
N CYS A 252 -3.90 -26.61 -18.31
CA CYS A 252 -3.89 -25.16 -18.42
C CYS A 252 -3.45 -24.72 -19.85
N ALA A 253 -4.37 -24.29 -20.67
CA ALA A 253 -4.07 -23.90 -22.05
C ALA A 253 -3.09 -22.71 -22.15
N PRO A 254 -3.19 -21.63 -21.36
CA PRO A 254 -2.19 -20.56 -21.33
C PRO A 254 -0.79 -21.06 -20.95
N CYS A 255 -0.68 -22.00 -20.00
CA CYS A 255 0.59 -22.61 -19.61
C CYS A 255 1.25 -23.32 -20.80
N ILE A 256 0.49 -24.13 -21.53
CA ILE A 256 1.00 -24.88 -22.69
C ILE A 256 1.47 -23.91 -23.78
N SER A 257 0.77 -22.79 -23.99
CA SER A 257 1.18 -21.75 -24.94
C SER A 257 2.50 -21.11 -24.54
N GLU A 258 2.63 -20.73 -23.27
CA GLU A 258 3.84 -20.16 -22.68
C GLU A 258 5.05 -21.11 -22.81
N LEU A 259 4.89 -22.36 -22.41
CA LEU A 259 5.97 -23.37 -22.52
C LEU A 259 6.39 -23.61 -23.98
N ARG A 260 5.48 -23.53 -24.94
CA ARG A 260 5.78 -23.62 -26.38
C ARG A 260 6.62 -22.43 -26.84
N GLU A 261 6.26 -21.22 -26.43
CA GLU A 261 7.01 -20.01 -26.74
C GLU A 261 8.44 -20.08 -26.18
N TRP A 262 8.59 -20.51 -24.94
CA TRP A 262 9.91 -20.69 -24.33
C TRP A 262 10.74 -21.78 -25.01
N THR A 263 10.12 -22.89 -25.43
CA THR A 263 10.77 -23.94 -26.21
C THR A 263 11.32 -23.39 -27.52
N ALA A 264 10.53 -22.60 -28.24
CA ALA A 264 10.97 -21.99 -29.51
C ALA A 264 12.09 -20.96 -29.31
N ALA A 265 12.19 -20.35 -28.13
CA ALA A 265 13.19 -19.33 -27.80
C ALA A 265 14.36 -19.86 -26.96
N GLU A 266 14.55 -21.18 -26.87
CA GLU A 266 15.58 -21.80 -26.02
C GLU A 266 16.96 -21.14 -26.12
N SER A 267 17.47 -20.92 -27.32
CA SER A 267 18.79 -20.34 -27.55
C SER A 267 18.89 -18.91 -26.99
N ARG A 268 17.84 -18.11 -27.14
CA ARG A 268 17.77 -16.74 -26.58
C ARG A 268 17.77 -16.76 -25.07
N ILE A 269 17.00 -17.66 -24.46
CA ILE A 269 16.90 -17.79 -23.00
C ILE A 269 18.24 -18.24 -22.43
N ARG A 270 18.87 -19.26 -23.00
CA ARG A 270 20.18 -19.77 -22.56
C ARG A 270 21.30 -18.75 -22.73
N SER A 271 21.27 -17.92 -23.78
CA SER A 271 22.30 -16.88 -24.00
C SER A 271 22.29 -15.80 -22.93
N LYS A 272 21.17 -15.58 -22.24
CA LYS A 272 21.05 -14.69 -21.08
C LYS A 272 21.46 -15.36 -19.74
N GLY A 273 21.89 -16.61 -19.77
CA GLY A 273 22.23 -17.38 -18.57
C GLY A 273 21.03 -17.73 -17.70
N LEU A 274 19.81 -17.51 -18.18
CA LEU A 274 18.60 -17.84 -17.44
C LEU A 274 18.35 -19.34 -17.43
N ARG A 275 18.17 -19.88 -16.23
CA ARG A 275 17.67 -21.24 -16.02
C ARG A 275 16.17 -21.18 -15.81
N ILE A 276 15.45 -22.12 -16.42
CA ILE A 276 14.02 -22.30 -16.21
C ILE A 276 13.80 -23.67 -15.57
N HIS A 277 13.00 -23.69 -14.51
CA HIS A 277 12.54 -24.90 -13.86
C HIS A 277 11.02 -24.85 -13.74
N VAL A 278 10.33 -25.70 -14.49
CA VAL A 278 8.87 -25.76 -14.47
C VAL A 278 8.39 -26.83 -13.50
N LEU A 279 7.45 -26.47 -12.65
CA LEU A 279 6.90 -27.31 -11.60
C LEU A 279 5.41 -27.59 -11.89
N ASN A 280 5.09 -28.87 -12.12
CA ASN A 280 3.69 -29.26 -12.25
C ASN A 280 2.95 -29.04 -10.93
N ALA A 281 2.05 -28.07 -10.90
CA ALA A 281 1.23 -27.71 -9.74
C ALA A 281 0.04 -28.64 -9.50
N ASP A 282 -0.15 -29.66 -10.36
CA ASP A 282 -1.16 -30.71 -10.20
C ASP A 282 -0.47 -32.05 -9.90
N PRO A 283 -0.09 -32.31 -8.65
CA PRO A 283 0.69 -33.50 -8.28
C PRO A 283 -0.08 -34.80 -8.51
N GLU A 284 -1.40 -34.75 -8.68
CA GLU A 284 -2.24 -35.93 -8.96
C GLU A 284 -2.15 -36.38 -10.43
N LYS A 285 -1.62 -35.54 -11.33
CA LYS A 285 -1.52 -35.82 -12.77
C LYS A 285 -0.09 -35.82 -13.33
N PRO A 286 0.86 -36.50 -12.72
CA PRO A 286 2.26 -36.45 -13.14
C PRO A 286 2.49 -37.06 -14.54
N VAL A 287 1.71 -38.06 -14.91
CA VAL A 287 1.80 -38.73 -16.23
C VAL A 287 1.33 -37.79 -17.35
N ALA A 288 0.26 -37.06 -17.11
CA ALA A 288 -0.25 -36.07 -18.08
C ALA A 288 0.75 -34.93 -18.28
N ALA A 289 1.38 -34.44 -17.21
CA ALA A 289 2.40 -33.43 -17.27
C ALA A 289 3.62 -33.89 -18.09
N ARG A 290 4.18 -35.06 -17.80
CA ARG A 290 5.30 -35.67 -18.58
C ARG A 290 4.96 -35.79 -20.06
N ARG A 291 3.74 -36.27 -20.40
CA ARG A 291 3.29 -36.41 -21.78
C ARG A 291 3.20 -35.06 -22.51
N ALA A 292 2.72 -34.02 -21.81
CA ALA A 292 2.62 -32.67 -22.37
C ALA A 292 4.00 -32.07 -22.69
N LEU A 293 4.95 -32.17 -21.75
CA LEU A 293 6.34 -31.72 -21.96
C LEU A 293 7.07 -32.51 -23.08
N ALA A 294 6.88 -33.83 -23.13
CA ALA A 294 7.45 -34.67 -24.20
C ALA A 294 6.90 -34.25 -25.57
N LYS A 295 5.60 -33.94 -25.70
CA LYS A 295 4.99 -33.47 -26.94
C LYS A 295 5.55 -32.10 -27.38
N LEU A 296 5.86 -31.21 -26.42
CA LEU A 296 6.50 -29.92 -26.68
C LEU A 296 8.00 -30.05 -26.95
N LYS A 297 8.64 -31.18 -26.66
CA LYS A 297 10.10 -31.36 -26.63
C LYS A 297 10.75 -30.29 -25.73
N PHE A 298 10.13 -30.06 -24.56
CA PHE A 298 10.52 -28.97 -23.64
C PHE A 298 11.99 -29.13 -23.20
N PRO A 299 12.86 -28.13 -23.41
CA PRO A 299 14.32 -28.30 -23.27
C PRO A 299 14.88 -27.89 -21.90
N PHE A 300 14.04 -27.45 -20.96
CA PHE A 300 14.46 -26.97 -19.64
C PHE A 300 14.09 -27.98 -18.55
N ASP A 301 14.56 -27.70 -17.31
CA ASP A 301 14.31 -28.56 -16.16
C ASP A 301 12.82 -28.60 -15.80
N ALA A 302 12.32 -29.76 -15.44
CA ALA A 302 10.91 -29.99 -15.14
C ALA A 302 10.71 -31.08 -14.10
N ASP A 303 9.95 -30.79 -13.06
CA ASP A 303 9.60 -31.76 -12.03
C ASP A 303 8.11 -31.65 -11.63
N ASN A 304 7.61 -32.62 -10.90
CA ASN A 304 6.38 -32.50 -10.16
C ASN A 304 6.67 -31.79 -8.83
N THR A 305 5.76 -30.97 -8.38
CA THR A 305 5.89 -30.39 -7.04
C THR A 305 5.00 -31.08 -6.02
N THR A 306 5.20 -30.78 -4.74
CA THR A 306 4.32 -31.26 -3.67
C THR A 306 3.20 -30.23 -3.43
N SER A 307 2.05 -30.67 -2.91
CA SER A 307 0.98 -29.76 -2.50
C SER A 307 1.46 -28.75 -1.46
N GLN A 308 2.42 -29.14 -0.61
CA GLN A 308 3.01 -28.24 0.40
C GLN A 308 3.83 -27.13 -0.27
N THR A 309 4.64 -27.44 -1.28
CA THR A 309 5.40 -26.43 -2.03
C THR A 309 4.48 -25.40 -2.70
N VAL A 310 3.41 -25.85 -3.36
CA VAL A 310 2.42 -24.94 -3.97
C VAL A 310 1.83 -24.01 -2.92
N ARG A 311 1.43 -24.58 -1.77
CA ARG A 311 0.91 -23.79 -0.64
C ARG A 311 1.92 -22.79 -0.09
N ASN A 312 3.17 -23.22 0.11
CA ASN A 312 4.22 -22.36 0.64
C ASN A 312 4.52 -21.18 -0.28
N LEU A 313 4.60 -21.42 -1.60
CA LEU A 313 4.80 -20.34 -2.59
C LEU A 313 3.60 -19.41 -2.67
N ASP A 314 2.38 -19.93 -2.51
CA ASP A 314 1.16 -19.12 -2.46
C ASP A 314 1.14 -18.22 -1.22
N LEU A 315 1.44 -18.74 -0.03
CA LEU A 315 1.53 -17.93 1.20
C LEU A 315 2.65 -16.90 1.12
N PHE A 316 3.78 -17.28 0.53
CA PHE A 316 4.90 -16.37 0.31
C PHE A 316 4.51 -15.17 -0.57
N GLN A 317 3.90 -15.42 -1.75
CA GLN A 317 3.48 -14.32 -2.62
C GLN A 317 2.43 -13.42 -1.95
N ARG A 318 1.51 -13.98 -1.16
CA ARG A 318 0.52 -13.19 -0.40
C ARG A 318 1.19 -12.28 0.61
N SER A 319 2.24 -12.75 1.28
CA SER A 319 3.00 -11.95 2.23
C SER A 319 3.73 -10.76 1.57
N LEU A 320 4.27 -10.97 0.36
CA LEU A 320 5.01 -9.95 -0.37
C LEU A 320 4.08 -8.88 -0.96
N LEU A 321 2.93 -9.32 -1.49
CA LEU A 321 2.01 -8.43 -2.21
C LEU A 321 0.95 -7.81 -1.31
N ASP A 322 0.85 -8.25 -0.06
CA ASP A 322 -0.23 -7.88 0.86
C ASP A 322 -1.64 -8.12 0.26
N ARG A 323 -1.75 -9.14 -0.59
CA ARG A 323 -2.96 -9.60 -1.26
C ARG A 323 -3.09 -11.09 -1.10
N TRP A 324 -4.27 -11.55 -0.67
CA TRP A 324 -4.49 -12.95 -0.30
C TRP A 324 -5.19 -13.76 -1.41
N LEU A 325 -5.15 -13.24 -2.61
CA LEU A 325 -5.60 -13.99 -3.77
C LEU A 325 -4.64 -15.15 -4.06
N PRO A 326 -5.15 -16.33 -4.38
CA PRO A 326 -4.33 -17.47 -4.73
C PRO A 326 -3.39 -17.20 -5.90
N MET A 327 -2.24 -17.89 -5.91
CA MET A 327 -1.35 -17.87 -7.04
C MET A 327 -2.02 -18.56 -8.24
N PRO A 328 -2.19 -17.89 -9.39
CA PRO A 328 -2.75 -18.53 -10.58
C PRO A 328 -1.77 -19.50 -11.23
N VAL A 329 -2.25 -20.34 -12.15
CA VAL A 329 -1.43 -21.06 -13.11
C VAL A 329 -1.74 -20.55 -14.53
N PRO A 330 -0.72 -20.17 -15.35
CA PRO A 330 0.69 -20.13 -14.97
C PRO A 330 0.97 -19.05 -13.92
N GLY A 331 2.00 -19.28 -13.14
CA GLY A 331 2.52 -18.32 -12.20
C GLY A 331 4.01 -18.52 -11.99
N SER A 332 4.80 -17.45 -11.98
CA SER A 332 6.26 -17.60 -11.96
C SER A 332 6.93 -16.68 -10.96
N PHE A 333 8.09 -17.13 -10.50
CA PHE A 333 9.00 -16.38 -9.64
C PHE A 333 10.36 -16.29 -10.33
N LEU A 334 10.80 -15.09 -10.68
CA LEU A 334 12.14 -14.86 -11.20
C LEU A 334 13.09 -14.52 -10.05
N LEU A 335 14.10 -15.37 -9.85
CA LEU A 335 15.09 -15.25 -8.81
C LEU A 335 16.41 -14.69 -9.36
N ASP A 336 17.03 -13.82 -8.57
CA ASP A 336 18.39 -13.33 -8.84
C ASP A 336 19.43 -14.43 -8.48
N ARG A 337 20.72 -14.18 -8.80
CA ARG A 337 21.83 -15.10 -8.50
C ARG A 337 22.02 -15.41 -7.00
N TYR A 338 21.45 -14.60 -6.12
CA TYR A 338 21.46 -14.82 -4.67
C TYR A 338 20.25 -15.62 -4.18
N GLY A 339 19.42 -16.11 -5.11
CA GLY A 339 18.23 -16.89 -4.79
C GLY A 339 17.06 -16.07 -4.24
N ARG A 340 17.04 -14.75 -4.46
CA ARG A 340 15.97 -13.86 -3.99
C ARG A 340 15.00 -13.57 -5.12
N VAL A 341 13.72 -13.61 -4.82
CA VAL A 341 12.67 -13.28 -5.79
C VAL A 341 12.73 -11.79 -6.12
N ALA A 342 12.87 -11.49 -7.40
CA ALA A 342 12.91 -10.12 -7.94
C ALA A 342 11.64 -9.76 -8.70
N VAL A 343 11.03 -10.72 -9.40
CA VAL A 343 9.78 -10.49 -10.15
C VAL A 343 8.83 -11.65 -9.92
N ILE A 344 7.56 -11.34 -9.74
CA ILE A 344 6.46 -12.31 -9.70
C ILE A 344 5.58 -12.09 -10.93
N TYR A 345 5.30 -13.15 -11.66
CA TYR A 345 4.34 -13.15 -12.76
C TYR A 345 3.08 -13.92 -12.33
N LYS A 346 1.94 -13.29 -12.46
CA LYS A 346 0.63 -13.92 -12.31
C LYS A 346 -0.02 -13.98 -13.70
N GLY A 347 -0.13 -15.17 -14.25
CA GLY A 347 -0.45 -15.38 -15.65
C GLY A 347 0.80 -15.58 -16.54
N PRO A 348 0.61 -15.76 -17.84
CA PRO A 348 1.70 -16.01 -18.79
C PRO A 348 2.61 -14.79 -18.96
N VAL A 349 3.91 -15.04 -19.19
CA VAL A 349 4.89 -14.01 -19.52
C VAL A 349 5.54 -14.28 -20.87
N SER A 350 5.60 -13.29 -21.74
CA SER A 350 6.29 -13.40 -23.02
C SER A 350 7.81 -13.52 -22.85
N VAL A 351 8.49 -14.15 -23.81
CA VAL A 351 9.96 -14.26 -23.81
C VAL A 351 10.62 -12.88 -23.76
N ASP A 352 10.14 -11.91 -24.52
CA ASP A 352 10.75 -10.59 -24.57
C ASP A 352 10.67 -9.88 -23.22
N GLN A 353 9.53 -9.95 -22.54
CA GLN A 353 9.37 -9.37 -21.21
C GLN A 353 10.24 -10.11 -20.18
N LEU A 354 10.28 -11.44 -20.24
CA LEU A 354 11.10 -12.25 -19.34
C LEU A 354 12.60 -11.92 -19.47
N LEU A 355 13.11 -11.80 -20.70
CA LEU A 355 14.51 -11.47 -20.94
C LEU A 355 14.85 -10.03 -20.56
N ALA A 356 13.92 -9.09 -20.76
CA ALA A 356 14.08 -7.72 -20.26
C ALA A 356 14.18 -7.69 -18.73
N ASP A 357 13.40 -8.52 -18.04
CA ASP A 357 13.42 -8.60 -16.58
C ASP A 357 14.70 -9.25 -16.03
N VAL A 358 15.30 -10.18 -16.79
CA VAL A 358 16.63 -10.73 -16.45
C VAL A 358 17.68 -9.61 -16.40
N ASP A 359 17.60 -8.64 -17.31
CA ASP A 359 18.54 -7.51 -17.34
C ASP A 359 18.40 -6.59 -16.10
N LEU A 360 17.22 -6.58 -15.45
CA LEU A 360 17.00 -5.82 -14.21
C LEU A 360 17.60 -6.49 -12.96
N LEU A 361 17.99 -7.76 -13.02
CA LEU A 361 18.43 -8.50 -11.83
C LEU A 361 19.75 -7.97 -11.27
N ASP A 362 20.63 -7.48 -12.13
CA ASP A 362 21.97 -6.98 -11.75
C ASP A 362 21.98 -5.47 -11.40
N THR A 363 20.81 -4.83 -11.36
CA THR A 363 20.70 -3.42 -10.95
C THR A 363 20.96 -3.24 -9.46
N ALA A 364 21.40 -2.05 -9.06
CA ALA A 364 21.70 -1.75 -7.66
C ALA A 364 20.41 -1.74 -6.79
N PRO A 365 20.48 -2.15 -5.51
CA PRO A 365 19.31 -2.18 -4.63
C PRO A 365 18.57 -0.83 -4.51
N LYS A 366 19.29 0.28 -4.59
CA LYS A 366 18.71 1.63 -4.56
C LYS A 366 17.76 1.90 -5.73
N ASP A 367 17.96 1.21 -6.86
CA ASP A 367 17.20 1.42 -8.10
C ASP A 367 15.99 0.46 -8.20
N TRP A 368 15.92 -0.61 -7.37
CA TRP A 368 14.82 -1.59 -7.44
C TRP A 368 13.45 -0.97 -7.29
N ARG A 369 13.36 0.06 -6.47
CA ARG A 369 12.12 0.77 -6.22
C ARG A 369 11.59 1.48 -7.47
N ASP A 370 12.47 2.08 -8.25
CA ASP A 370 12.08 2.79 -9.47
C ASP A 370 11.56 1.81 -10.53
N TYR A 371 12.13 0.61 -10.60
CA TYR A 371 11.63 -0.45 -11.46
C TYR A 371 10.33 -1.10 -10.97
N SER A 372 10.00 -0.96 -9.69
CA SER A 372 8.78 -1.55 -9.11
C SER A 372 7.53 -0.73 -9.36
N VAL A 373 7.63 0.49 -9.89
CA VAL A 373 6.51 1.36 -10.20
C VAL A 373 6.34 1.55 -11.70
N PRO A 374 5.10 1.51 -12.22
CA PRO A 374 4.84 1.57 -13.66
C PRO A 374 4.90 3.00 -14.25
N PHE A 375 5.05 4.03 -13.43
CA PHE A 375 5.01 5.43 -13.87
C PHE A 375 6.05 6.27 -13.12
N PRO A 376 6.56 7.35 -13.76
CA PRO A 376 7.55 8.23 -13.13
C PRO A 376 6.94 8.98 -11.95
N GLY A 377 7.76 9.19 -10.93
CA GLY A 377 7.39 9.92 -9.74
C GLY A 377 8.60 10.24 -8.88
N GLN A 378 8.37 10.98 -7.81
CA GLN A 378 9.37 11.25 -6.79
C GLN A 378 8.97 10.56 -5.48
N TRP A 379 9.90 9.79 -4.93
CA TRP A 379 9.71 9.14 -3.65
C TRP A 379 9.89 10.10 -2.49
N ILE A 380 8.91 10.13 -1.58
CA ILE A 380 8.95 11.01 -0.39
C ILE A 380 9.52 10.26 0.82
N GLY A 381 9.35 8.94 0.88
CA GLY A 381 9.79 8.11 2.01
C GLY A 381 10.95 7.16 1.66
N PRO A 382 11.54 6.45 2.64
CA PRO A 382 12.55 5.44 2.39
C PRO A 382 11.97 4.25 1.59
N PRO A 383 12.82 3.44 0.94
CA PRO A 383 12.40 2.18 0.34
C PRO A 383 11.76 1.27 1.39
N PRO A 384 10.78 0.42 1.00
CA PRO A 384 10.27 -0.58 1.92
C PRO A 384 11.37 -1.55 2.34
N GLU A 385 11.42 -1.85 3.62
CA GLU A 385 12.37 -2.82 4.16
C GLU A 385 11.92 -4.26 3.85
N VAL A 386 12.91 -5.14 3.76
CA VAL A 386 12.67 -6.58 3.67
C VAL A 386 12.09 -7.06 5.00
N ALA A 387 10.99 -7.78 4.98
CA ALA A 387 10.28 -8.18 6.20
C ALA A 387 10.06 -9.71 6.28
N PRO A 388 11.10 -10.51 6.61
CA PRO A 388 10.97 -11.98 6.71
C PRO A 388 9.97 -12.42 7.79
N LEU A 389 9.82 -11.64 8.87
CA LEU A 389 8.82 -11.91 9.91
C LEU A 389 7.38 -11.79 9.38
N ARG A 390 7.14 -10.98 8.35
CA ARG A 390 5.84 -10.90 7.70
C ARG A 390 5.52 -12.18 6.91
N VAL A 391 6.51 -12.77 6.27
CA VAL A 391 6.38 -14.07 5.62
C VAL A 391 6.02 -15.13 6.65
N ASN A 392 6.75 -15.17 7.77
CA ASN A 392 6.45 -16.10 8.86
C ASN A 392 5.04 -15.92 9.43
N SER A 393 4.56 -14.67 9.60
CA SER A 393 3.21 -14.44 10.13
C SER A 393 2.13 -15.01 9.21
N GLN A 394 2.32 -15.00 7.90
CA GLN A 394 1.40 -15.65 6.97
C GLN A 394 1.35 -17.17 7.16
N PHE A 395 2.48 -17.81 7.40
CA PHE A 395 2.51 -19.25 7.71
C PHE A 395 1.79 -19.56 9.03
N VAL A 396 2.06 -18.78 10.08
CA VAL A 396 1.43 -18.95 11.40
C VAL A 396 -0.09 -18.70 11.32
N ASP A 397 -0.53 -17.66 10.64
CA ASP A 397 -1.95 -17.31 10.50
C ASP A 397 -2.74 -18.39 9.71
N HIS A 398 -2.05 -19.20 8.89
CA HIS A 398 -2.60 -20.33 8.16
C HIS A 398 -2.32 -21.71 8.81
N ASN A 399 -1.86 -21.70 10.06
CA ASN A 399 -1.52 -22.92 10.83
C ASN A 399 -0.37 -23.78 10.25
N GLU A 400 0.51 -23.15 9.45
CA GLU A 400 1.71 -23.75 8.86
C GLU A 400 2.96 -23.39 9.68
N ILE A 401 2.90 -23.61 11.00
CA ILE A 401 3.93 -23.16 11.97
C ILE A 401 5.30 -23.80 11.66
N ALA A 402 5.33 -25.08 11.25
CA ALA A 402 6.57 -25.77 10.92
C ALA A 402 7.27 -25.13 9.72
N GLU A 403 6.51 -24.77 8.70
CA GLU A 403 7.02 -24.14 7.49
C GLU A 403 7.54 -22.71 7.77
N GLY A 404 6.81 -21.97 8.59
CA GLY A 404 7.25 -20.65 9.06
C GLY A 404 8.56 -20.71 9.84
N LEU A 405 8.71 -21.70 10.74
CA LEU A 405 9.94 -21.93 11.47
C LEU A 405 11.10 -22.28 10.52
N THR A 406 10.90 -23.24 9.60
CA THR A 406 11.89 -23.64 8.60
C THR A 406 12.32 -22.46 7.74
N TYR A 407 11.37 -21.61 7.32
CA TYR A 407 11.64 -20.39 6.56
C TYR A 407 12.56 -19.44 7.32
N LEU A 408 12.23 -19.11 8.60
CA LEU A 408 13.04 -18.19 9.41
C LEU A 408 14.43 -18.76 9.72
N GLN A 409 14.53 -20.04 10.00
CA GLN A 409 15.83 -20.70 10.24
C GLN A 409 16.76 -20.59 9.02
N ARG A 410 16.24 -20.82 7.81
CA ARG A 410 17.02 -20.64 6.58
C ARG A 410 17.39 -19.19 6.35
N TYR A 411 16.41 -18.30 6.48
CA TYR A 411 16.65 -16.88 6.29
C TYR A 411 17.72 -16.35 7.24
N SER A 412 17.71 -16.76 8.52
CA SER A 412 18.70 -16.33 9.49
C SER A 412 20.13 -16.71 9.08
N VAL A 413 20.33 -17.91 8.54
CA VAL A 413 21.66 -18.36 8.07
C VAL A 413 22.15 -17.54 6.88
N VAL A 414 21.27 -17.24 5.93
CA VAL A 414 21.61 -16.40 4.76
C VAL A 414 21.87 -14.96 5.19
N ALA A 415 21.05 -14.41 6.05
CA ALA A 415 21.16 -13.03 6.54
C ALA A 415 22.41 -12.83 7.41
N GLU A 416 22.83 -13.81 8.21
CA GLU A 416 24.07 -13.75 8.97
C GLU A 416 25.32 -13.70 8.08
N ALA A 417 25.26 -14.23 6.87
CA ALA A 417 26.37 -14.20 5.91
C ALA A 417 26.45 -12.89 5.10
N ILE A 418 25.44 -12.02 5.19
CA ILE A 418 25.40 -10.75 4.46
C ILE A 418 26.05 -9.64 5.33
N PRO A 419 27.14 -9.01 4.87
CA PRO A 419 27.77 -7.91 5.58
C PRO A 419 26.79 -6.72 5.75
N GLY A 420 26.69 -6.18 6.97
CA GLY A 420 25.86 -5.01 7.25
C GLY A 420 24.40 -5.33 7.57
N THR A 421 24.00 -6.61 7.68
CA THR A 421 22.69 -6.98 8.18
C THR A 421 22.45 -6.39 9.56
N ASN A 422 21.29 -5.78 9.78
CA ASN A 422 20.93 -5.12 11.03
C ASN A 422 20.91 -6.13 12.20
N PRO A 423 21.75 -5.96 13.24
CA PRO A 423 21.78 -6.89 14.37
C PRO A 423 20.44 -7.03 15.10
N LYS A 424 19.65 -5.94 15.18
CA LYS A 424 18.34 -5.96 15.83
C LYS A 424 17.34 -6.80 15.03
N GLU A 425 17.38 -6.73 13.70
CA GLU A 425 16.54 -7.56 12.84
C GLU A 425 16.86 -9.05 13.04
N LEU A 426 18.15 -9.41 13.04
CA LEU A 426 18.56 -10.78 13.34
C LEU A 426 18.17 -11.23 14.74
N ALA A 427 18.24 -10.33 15.74
CA ALA A 427 17.77 -10.63 17.09
C ALA A 427 16.26 -10.93 17.09
N ASP A 428 15.45 -10.12 16.42
CA ASP A 428 14.01 -10.33 16.32
C ASP A 428 13.69 -11.66 15.61
N ILE A 429 14.41 -12.00 14.56
CA ILE A 429 14.24 -13.29 13.86
C ILE A 429 14.55 -14.46 14.81
N HIS A 430 15.70 -14.45 15.48
CA HIS A 430 16.06 -15.50 16.44
C HIS A 430 15.11 -15.56 17.62
N PHE A 431 14.59 -14.41 18.06
CA PHE A 431 13.57 -14.35 19.12
C PHE A 431 12.28 -15.08 18.68
N ILE A 432 11.79 -14.81 17.47
CA ILE A 432 10.58 -15.49 16.96
C ILE A 432 10.84 -16.98 16.73
N ILE A 433 12.03 -17.38 16.22
CA ILE A 433 12.43 -18.79 16.15
C ILE A 433 12.35 -19.44 17.55
N GLY A 434 12.88 -18.77 18.58
CA GLY A 434 12.79 -19.25 19.96
C GLY A 434 11.36 -19.43 20.45
N ILE A 435 10.46 -18.48 20.18
CA ILE A 435 9.03 -18.59 20.52
C ILE A 435 8.38 -19.79 19.84
N LEU A 436 8.59 -19.98 18.53
CA LEU A 436 8.01 -21.09 17.75
C LEU A 436 8.53 -22.46 18.24
N LEU A 437 9.82 -22.56 18.54
CA LEU A 437 10.42 -23.78 19.09
C LEU A 437 9.86 -24.09 20.50
N LYS A 438 9.68 -23.08 21.34
CA LYS A 438 9.07 -23.21 22.67
C LYS A 438 7.63 -23.73 22.57
N GLU A 439 6.83 -23.21 21.64
CA GLU A 439 5.46 -23.69 21.39
C GLU A 439 5.42 -25.14 20.94
N ARG A 440 6.42 -25.57 20.17
CA ARG A 440 6.62 -26.97 19.75
C ARG A 440 7.22 -27.88 20.84
N LYS A 441 7.51 -27.32 22.05
CA LYS A 441 8.16 -28.02 23.18
C LYS A 441 9.62 -28.45 22.91
N GLU A 442 10.25 -27.86 21.90
CA GLU A 442 11.67 -28.05 21.58
C GLU A 442 12.53 -27.09 22.44
N ILE A 443 12.55 -27.32 23.74
CA ILE A 443 12.97 -26.33 24.74
C ILE A 443 14.44 -25.97 24.63
N GLU A 444 15.34 -26.95 24.48
CA GLU A 444 16.78 -26.69 24.36
C GLU A 444 17.11 -25.90 23.09
N ALA A 445 16.46 -26.21 21.98
CA ALA A 445 16.60 -25.44 20.73
C ALA A 445 16.06 -24.02 20.88
N ALA A 446 14.96 -23.84 21.63
CA ALA A 446 14.41 -22.51 21.95
C ALA A 446 15.41 -21.65 22.75
N ILE A 447 16.06 -22.22 23.75
CA ILE A 447 17.11 -21.55 24.52
C ILE A 447 18.25 -21.09 23.61
N GLN A 448 18.74 -21.99 22.75
CA GLN A 448 19.81 -21.64 21.81
C GLN A 448 19.40 -20.49 20.87
N ALA A 449 18.16 -20.47 20.41
CA ALA A 449 17.65 -19.39 19.56
C ALA A 449 17.57 -18.06 20.34
N PHE A 450 17.07 -18.07 21.58
CA PHE A 450 17.04 -16.89 22.43
C PHE A 450 18.45 -16.40 22.79
N GLU A 451 19.41 -17.27 23.00
CA GLU A 451 20.81 -16.89 23.24
C GLU A 451 21.44 -16.23 21.99
N LYS A 452 21.17 -16.75 20.80
CA LYS A 452 21.56 -16.07 19.56
C LYS A 452 20.93 -14.67 19.47
N ALA A 453 19.65 -14.55 19.79
CA ALA A 453 18.97 -13.27 19.82
C ALA A 453 19.63 -12.30 20.83
N ARG A 454 19.93 -12.79 22.06
CA ARG A 454 20.60 -12.02 23.11
C ARG A 454 21.99 -11.54 22.68
N THR A 455 22.75 -12.37 22.01
CA THR A 455 24.09 -12.00 21.50
C THR A 455 24.01 -10.81 20.52
N ARG A 456 22.91 -10.69 19.76
CA ARG A 456 22.70 -9.61 18.78
C ARG A 456 22.05 -8.36 19.38
N ASN A 457 21.21 -8.55 20.42
CA ASN A 457 20.57 -7.45 21.15
C ASN A 457 20.49 -7.76 22.66
N PRO A 458 21.58 -7.52 23.41
CA PRO A 458 21.69 -7.93 24.82
C PRO A 458 20.78 -7.17 25.78
N GLU A 459 20.26 -6.01 25.37
CA GLU A 459 19.39 -5.17 26.18
C GLU A 459 17.90 -5.27 25.78
N ASP A 460 17.51 -6.35 25.12
CA ASP A 460 16.09 -6.58 24.82
C ASP A 460 15.37 -7.27 25.96
N PHE A 461 14.47 -6.55 26.60
CA PHE A 461 13.64 -7.04 27.70
C PHE A 461 12.93 -8.36 27.37
N ARG A 462 12.39 -8.51 26.15
CA ARG A 462 11.61 -9.68 25.74
C ARG A 462 12.48 -10.94 25.78
N ILE A 463 13.68 -10.84 25.23
CA ILE A 463 14.64 -11.96 25.13
C ILE A 463 15.07 -12.41 26.53
N LEU A 464 15.47 -11.44 27.38
CA LEU A 464 15.91 -11.72 28.74
C LEU A 464 14.79 -12.33 29.59
N PHE A 465 13.58 -11.83 29.45
CA PHE A 465 12.41 -12.34 30.18
C PHE A 465 12.06 -13.78 29.76
N GLU A 466 12.08 -14.07 28.45
CA GLU A 466 11.79 -15.42 27.93
C GLU A 466 12.85 -16.43 28.36
N LEU A 467 14.13 -16.08 28.27
CA LEU A 467 15.23 -16.93 28.81
C LEU A 467 15.04 -17.22 30.29
N GLY A 468 14.86 -16.20 31.10
CA GLY A 468 14.64 -16.39 32.54
C GLY A 468 13.42 -17.23 32.85
N SER A 469 12.33 -17.04 32.11
CA SER A 469 11.08 -17.78 32.31
C SER A 469 11.19 -19.27 31.95
N ILE A 470 11.92 -19.59 30.90
CA ILE A 470 12.20 -21.00 30.50
C ILE A 470 13.10 -21.66 31.53
N LEU A 471 14.17 -20.99 31.95
CA LEU A 471 15.16 -21.53 32.91
C LEU A 471 14.56 -21.83 34.29
N ILE A 472 13.56 -21.03 34.75
CA ILE A 472 12.78 -21.37 35.98
C ILE A 472 12.09 -22.73 35.82
N ASN A 473 11.50 -23.00 34.65
CA ASN A 473 10.78 -24.25 34.45
C ASN A 473 11.72 -25.47 34.36
N LEU A 474 12.97 -25.24 33.98
CA LEU A 474 14.04 -26.25 33.93
C LEU A 474 14.82 -26.36 35.28
N THR A 475 14.38 -25.67 36.33
CA THR A 475 15.04 -25.63 37.66
C THR A 475 16.48 -25.05 37.64
N ARG A 476 16.86 -24.33 36.55
CA ARG A 476 18.15 -23.63 36.40
C ARG A 476 18.04 -22.21 37.01
N PHE A 477 17.89 -22.15 38.35
CA PHE A 477 17.46 -20.90 39.00
C PHE A 477 18.52 -19.80 39.01
N GLU A 478 19.80 -20.11 39.14
CA GLU A 478 20.88 -19.10 39.10
C GLU A 478 20.95 -18.40 37.76
N GLU A 479 20.89 -19.19 36.67
CA GLU A 479 20.88 -18.65 35.32
C GLU A 479 19.60 -17.84 35.05
N ALA A 480 18.45 -18.34 35.50
CA ALA A 480 17.20 -17.63 35.40
C ALA A 480 17.26 -16.25 36.10
N LEU A 481 17.80 -16.19 37.33
CA LEU A 481 17.95 -14.94 38.06
C LEU A 481 18.90 -13.96 37.36
N THR A 482 19.97 -14.46 36.73
CA THR A 482 20.88 -13.62 35.94
C THR A 482 20.14 -12.88 34.84
N HIS A 483 19.32 -13.57 34.03
CA HIS A 483 18.56 -12.96 32.96
C HIS A 483 17.42 -12.07 33.48
N LEU A 484 16.68 -12.51 34.50
CA LEU A 484 15.56 -11.72 35.05
C LEU A 484 16.03 -10.43 35.73
N ASN A 485 17.17 -10.46 36.42
CA ASN A 485 17.77 -9.25 36.99
C ASN A 485 18.26 -8.29 35.93
N ALA A 486 18.80 -8.79 34.82
CA ALA A 486 19.11 -7.94 33.65
C ALA A 486 17.83 -7.33 33.05
N ALA A 487 16.76 -8.11 32.89
CA ALA A 487 15.45 -7.60 32.43
C ALA A 487 14.88 -6.53 33.38
N GLN A 488 15.07 -6.68 34.71
CA GLN A 488 14.61 -5.72 35.70
C GLN A 488 15.27 -4.35 35.56
N LYS A 489 16.53 -4.30 35.16
CA LYS A 489 17.23 -3.03 34.91
C LYS A 489 16.63 -2.26 33.75
N ILE A 490 16.02 -2.96 32.79
CA ILE A 490 15.40 -2.36 31.62
C ILE A 490 13.95 -1.93 31.89
N ASN A 491 13.17 -2.79 32.58
CA ASN A 491 11.78 -2.51 32.92
C ASN A 491 11.43 -3.04 34.32
N ALA A 492 11.71 -2.24 35.32
CA ALA A 492 11.45 -2.58 36.75
C ALA A 492 9.95 -2.61 37.12
N THR A 493 9.07 -2.08 36.28
CA THR A 493 7.63 -1.95 36.56
C THR A 493 6.81 -3.14 36.07
N ASP A 494 7.37 -3.99 35.24
CA ASP A 494 6.64 -5.12 34.63
C ASP A 494 6.18 -6.12 35.68
N VAL A 495 4.88 -6.41 35.68
CA VAL A 495 4.24 -7.27 36.69
C VAL A 495 4.62 -8.73 36.53
N GLN A 496 4.76 -9.19 35.25
CA GLN A 496 5.09 -10.59 35.00
C GLN A 496 6.55 -10.88 35.39
N LEU A 497 7.45 -9.94 35.12
CA LEU A 497 8.83 -10.02 35.55
C LEU A 497 8.92 -10.12 37.10
N LYS A 498 8.21 -9.27 37.84
CA LYS A 498 8.20 -9.33 39.33
C LYS A 498 7.71 -10.69 39.84
N ARG A 499 6.67 -11.25 39.21
CA ARG A 499 6.18 -12.59 39.52
C ARG A 499 7.23 -13.68 39.22
N SER A 500 7.91 -13.59 38.10
CA SER A 500 8.94 -14.55 37.71
C SER A 500 10.16 -14.47 38.64
N LEU A 501 10.60 -13.26 39.01
CA LEU A 501 11.65 -13.04 39.99
C LEU A 501 11.29 -13.65 41.39
N GLY A 502 10.08 -13.35 41.84
CA GLY A 502 9.59 -13.95 43.11
C GLY A 502 9.55 -15.47 43.10
N LYS A 503 9.09 -16.06 42.00
CA LYS A 503 9.07 -17.52 41.80
C LYS A 503 10.48 -18.10 41.71
N ALA A 504 11.42 -17.45 41.06
CA ALA A 504 12.80 -17.90 40.93
C ALA A 504 13.50 -17.88 42.31
N HIS A 505 13.41 -16.77 43.05
CA HIS A 505 13.99 -16.65 44.38
C HIS A 505 13.40 -17.67 45.37
N TYR A 506 12.06 -17.81 45.38
CA TYR A 506 11.40 -18.77 46.27
C TYR A 506 11.85 -20.21 45.98
N ARG A 507 11.93 -20.61 44.74
CA ARG A 507 12.35 -21.97 44.37
C ARG A 507 13.84 -22.20 44.55
N TYR A 508 14.68 -21.19 44.29
CA TYR A 508 16.11 -21.25 44.54
C TYR A 508 16.44 -21.41 46.02
N ALA A 509 15.70 -20.70 46.89
CA ALA A 509 15.89 -20.83 48.32
C ALA A 509 15.43 -22.18 48.92
N ASN A 510 14.63 -22.96 48.21
CA ASN A 510 14.07 -24.25 48.61
C ASN A 510 14.62 -25.45 47.77
N SER A 511 15.61 -25.22 46.93
CA SER A 511 16.34 -26.25 46.17
C SER A 511 17.67 -26.59 46.85
#